data_e5862bc6d2de66544e8aed0bd1680d7b
#
_entry.id   e5862bc6d2de66544e8aed0bd1680d7b
#
_cell.length_a   1.000
_cell.length_b   1.000
_cell.length_c   1.000
_cell.angle_alpha   90.00
_cell.angle_beta   90.00
_cell.angle_gamma   90.00
#
_symmetry.space_group_name_H-M   'P 1'
#
loop_
_entity.id
_entity.type
_entity.pdbx_description
1 polymer ?
#
loop_
_entity_poly.entity_id
_entity_poly.type
_entity_poly.pdbx_seq_one_letter_code
_entity_poly.pdbx_strand_id
1 'polypeptide(L)'
;TEMRATIQAARQKFPDKELVVVFQPHTFSRTKKYQKDFEEILRDVDKAYVTPIYASAREASGDISSEDLVNNIPGSEVIDLDNIADLTKHKNAVVVFMGAGDIPKYEDAYEKLL
;
A
#
# COMPACT_ATOMS: atom_id res chain seq x y z
N THR A 1 3.83 10.83 11.36
CA THR A 1 4.30 10.70 9.98
C THR A 1 3.17 10.97 8.99
N GLU A 2 3.55 11.21 7.75
CA GLU A 2 2.57 11.51 6.70
C GLU A 2 1.59 10.35 6.48
N MET A 3 2.06 9.12 6.53
CA MET A 3 1.19 7.96 6.35
C MET A 3 0.13 7.90 7.43
N ARG A 4 0.51 8.08 8.69
CA ARG A 4 -0.46 8.05 9.80
C ARG A 4 -1.46 9.19 9.70
N ALA A 5 -1.02 10.38 9.32
CA ALA A 5 -1.88 11.52 9.14
C ALA A 5 -2.90 11.29 8.02
N THR A 6 -2.46 10.72 6.90
CA THR A 6 -3.34 10.41 5.77
C THR A 6 -4.40 9.38 6.16
N ILE A 7 -3.99 8.33 6.87
CA ILE A 7 -4.91 7.29 7.33
C ILE A 7 -5.94 7.87 8.31
N GLN A 8 -5.47 8.69 9.25
CA GLN A 8 -6.37 9.31 10.22
C GLN A 8 -7.38 10.23 9.54
N ALA A 9 -6.93 11.03 8.56
CA ALA A 9 -7.82 11.91 7.81
C ALA A 9 -8.89 11.11 7.05
N ALA A 10 -8.52 9.99 6.45
CA ALA A 10 -9.46 9.13 5.75
C ALA A 10 -10.49 8.53 6.70
N ARG A 11 -10.08 8.10 7.90
CA ARG A 11 -11.00 7.57 8.89
C ARG A 11 -12.00 8.61 9.37
N GLN A 12 -11.53 9.85 9.57
CA GLN A 12 -12.39 10.94 10.02
C GLN A 12 -13.41 11.35 8.95
N LYS A 13 -12.99 11.32 7.69
CA LYS A 13 -13.87 11.71 6.58
C LYS A 13 -14.85 10.62 6.21
N PHE A 14 -14.48 9.35 6.37
CA PHE A 14 -15.30 8.21 5.97
C PHE A 14 -15.38 7.17 7.10
N PRO A 15 -15.99 7.55 8.25
CA PRO A 15 -15.97 6.68 9.44
C PRO A 15 -16.73 5.37 9.27
N ASP A 16 -17.68 5.32 8.33
CA ASP A 16 -18.55 4.15 8.13
C ASP A 16 -18.07 3.26 6.99
N LYS A 17 -16.93 3.57 6.39
CA LYS A 17 -16.41 2.80 5.26
C LYS A 17 -15.21 1.96 5.65
N GLU A 18 -15.03 0.84 4.96
CA GLU A 18 -13.81 0.05 5.07
C GLU A 18 -12.63 0.90 4.58
N LEU A 19 -11.54 0.92 5.34
CA LEU A 19 -10.33 1.62 4.94
C LEU A 19 -9.36 0.63 4.31
N VAL A 20 -9.16 0.77 3.00
CA VAL A 20 -8.23 -0.05 2.22
C VAL A 20 -7.05 0.82 1.82
N VAL A 21 -5.85 0.37 2.14
CA VAL A 21 -4.62 1.10 1.80
C VAL A 21 -3.79 0.28 0.83
N VAL A 22 -3.39 0.91 -0.26
CA VAL A 22 -2.44 0.35 -1.23
C VAL A 22 -1.14 1.13 -1.08
N PHE A 23 -0.11 0.46 -0.55
CA PHE A 23 1.16 1.08 -0.25
C PHE A 23 2.24 0.60 -1.21
N GLN A 24 2.96 1.55 -1.82
CA GLN A 24 4.12 1.25 -2.65
C GLN A 24 5.40 1.61 -1.88
N PRO A 25 6.20 0.61 -1.48
CA PRO A 25 7.51 0.89 -0.89
C PRO A 25 8.44 1.49 -1.94
N HIS A 26 9.27 2.43 -1.53
CA HIS A 26 10.21 3.12 -2.42
C HIS A 26 11.64 2.83 -1.99
N THR A 27 12.41 2.24 -2.87
CA THR A 27 13.78 1.73 -2.74
C THR A 27 13.88 0.59 -1.72
N PHE A 28 14.84 -0.30 -1.96
CA PHE A 28 15.03 -1.47 -1.09
C PHE A 28 15.64 -1.08 0.25
N SER A 29 16.61 -0.16 0.25
CA SER A 29 17.25 0.25 1.50
C SER A 29 16.28 0.97 2.44
N ARG A 30 15.44 1.85 1.93
CA ARG A 30 14.46 2.56 2.75
C ARG A 30 13.39 1.60 3.27
N THR A 31 12.94 0.68 2.44
CA THR A 31 11.95 -0.31 2.85
C THR A 31 12.48 -1.16 3.99
N LYS A 32 13.72 -1.62 3.89
CA LYS A 32 14.35 -2.41 4.94
C LYS A 32 14.54 -1.60 6.23
N LYS A 33 14.97 -0.36 6.11
CA LYS A 33 15.22 0.52 7.25
C LYS A 33 13.94 0.80 8.05
N TYR A 34 12.82 1.03 7.35
CA TYR A 34 11.56 1.44 7.97
C TYR A 34 10.53 0.31 7.97
N GLN A 35 10.95 -0.93 7.75
CA GLN A 35 10.04 -2.06 7.62
C GLN A 35 9.07 -2.18 8.79
N LYS A 36 9.59 -2.11 10.03
CA LYS A 36 8.76 -2.24 11.22
C LYS A 36 7.73 -1.13 11.32
N ASP A 37 8.13 0.09 10.98
CA ASP A 37 7.22 1.24 11.03
C ASP A 37 6.10 1.09 10.01
N PHE A 38 6.41 0.66 8.79
CA PHE A 38 5.40 0.42 7.75
C PHE A 38 4.43 -0.68 8.19
N GLU A 39 4.96 -1.76 8.75
CA GLU A 39 4.13 -2.88 9.19
C GLU A 39 3.18 -2.45 10.31
N GLU A 40 3.65 -1.67 11.28
CA GLU A 40 2.80 -1.15 12.35
C GLU A 40 1.68 -0.27 11.82
N ILE A 41 2.02 0.64 10.90
CA ILE A 41 1.03 1.56 10.33
C ILE A 41 -0.03 0.78 9.57
N LEU A 42 0.39 -0.19 8.75
CA LEU A 42 -0.52 -0.94 7.90
C LEU A 42 -1.36 -1.97 8.67
N ARG A 43 -0.97 -2.34 9.88
CA ARG A 43 -1.81 -3.18 10.73
C ARG A 43 -3.05 -2.45 11.25
N ASP A 44 -3.02 -1.12 11.26
CA ASP A 44 -4.12 -0.30 11.77
C ASP A 44 -5.23 -0.04 10.76
N VAL A 45 -5.07 -0.49 9.53
CA VAL A 45 -6.11 -0.31 8.51
C VAL A 45 -6.94 -1.58 8.36
N ASP A 46 -8.11 -1.47 7.73
CA ASP A 46 -9.00 -2.61 7.58
C ASP A 46 -8.45 -3.64 6.60
N LYS A 47 -7.83 -3.17 5.51
CA LYS A 47 -7.19 -4.05 4.54
C LYS A 47 -5.98 -3.33 3.95
N ALA A 48 -4.84 -4.01 3.93
CA ALA A 48 -3.61 -3.47 3.35
C ALA A 48 -3.17 -4.30 2.16
N TYR A 49 -2.74 -3.60 1.12
CA TYR A 49 -2.08 -4.18 -0.04
C TYR A 49 -0.72 -3.52 -0.19
N VAL A 50 0.29 -4.30 -0.55
CA VAL A 50 1.64 -3.80 -0.77
C VAL A 50 2.03 -4.09 -2.21
N THR A 51 2.42 -3.06 -2.95
CA THR A 51 2.88 -3.24 -4.33
C THR A 51 4.34 -3.70 -4.34
N PRO A 52 4.85 -4.19 -5.47
CA PRO A 52 6.29 -4.41 -5.60
C PRO A 52 7.07 -3.14 -5.26
N ILE A 53 8.27 -3.32 -4.70
CA ILE A 53 9.11 -2.21 -4.30
C ILE A 53 9.52 -1.42 -5.54
N TYR A 54 9.33 -0.10 -5.51
CA TYR A 54 9.73 0.78 -6.59
C TYR A 54 11.25 1.01 -6.51
N ALA A 55 11.99 0.35 -7.40
CA ALA A 55 13.44 0.40 -7.39
C ALA A 55 13.96 1.72 -7.97
N SER A 56 15.08 2.18 -7.43
CA SER A 56 15.79 3.32 -8.01
C SER A 56 16.84 2.82 -9.01
N ALA A 57 17.39 3.76 -9.80
CA ALA A 57 18.48 3.43 -10.71
C ALA A 57 19.72 2.91 -9.99
N ARG A 58 19.90 3.30 -8.71
CA ARG A 58 21.03 2.87 -7.89
C ARG A 58 20.80 1.53 -7.21
N GLU A 59 19.54 1.16 -7.01
CA GLU A 59 19.16 -0.07 -6.33
C GLU A 59 18.15 -0.81 -7.17
N ALA A 60 18.64 -1.53 -8.18
CA ALA A 60 17.77 -2.32 -9.05
C ALA A 60 17.21 -3.55 -8.33
N SER A 61 17.87 -4.01 -7.27
CA SER A 61 17.43 -5.15 -6.45
C SER A 61 17.94 -5.00 -5.02
N GLY A 62 17.39 -5.81 -4.11
CA GLY A 62 17.80 -5.81 -2.72
C GLY A 62 17.39 -7.11 -2.05
N ASP A 63 17.64 -7.19 -0.74
CA ASP A 63 17.38 -8.40 0.05
C ASP A 63 16.06 -8.36 0.80
N ILE A 64 15.13 -7.50 0.40
CA ILE A 64 13.79 -7.39 0.96
C ILE A 64 12.78 -7.37 -0.18
N SER A 65 11.59 -7.90 0.08
CA SER A 65 10.49 -7.91 -0.89
C SER A 65 9.20 -7.46 -0.22
N SER A 66 8.18 -7.21 -1.04
CA SER A 66 6.85 -6.87 -0.51
C SER A 66 6.22 -8.03 0.25
N GLU A 67 6.54 -9.26 -0.11
CA GLU A 67 6.10 -10.45 0.63
C GLU A 67 6.62 -10.44 2.06
N ASP A 68 7.83 -9.92 2.30
CA ASP A 68 8.38 -9.82 3.65
C ASP A 68 7.53 -8.91 4.53
N LEU A 69 6.98 -7.83 3.96
CA LEU A 69 6.09 -6.95 4.69
C LEU A 69 4.75 -7.61 4.96
N VAL A 70 4.11 -8.18 3.92
CA VAL A 70 2.77 -8.75 4.09
C VAL A 70 2.77 -9.96 5.02
N ASN A 71 3.88 -10.68 5.13
CA ASN A 71 3.99 -11.79 6.08
C ASN A 71 3.84 -11.33 7.52
N ASN A 72 4.12 -10.07 7.82
CA ASN A 72 4.01 -9.49 9.15
C ASN A 72 2.77 -8.62 9.34
N ILE A 73 1.90 -8.54 8.35
CA ILE A 73 0.66 -7.75 8.40
C ILE A 73 -0.50 -8.72 8.15
N PRO A 74 -1.20 -9.17 9.20
CA PRO A 74 -2.27 -10.15 9.03
C PRO A 74 -3.34 -9.70 8.05
N GLY A 75 -3.71 -10.59 7.12
CA GLY A 75 -4.74 -10.31 6.14
C GLY A 75 -4.32 -9.46 4.96
N SER A 76 -3.06 -9.02 4.91
CA SER A 76 -2.58 -8.21 3.79
C SER A 76 -2.15 -9.08 2.61
N GLU A 77 -2.06 -8.46 1.43
CA GLU A 77 -1.69 -9.15 0.20
C GLU A 77 -0.80 -8.25 -0.65
N VAL A 78 0.05 -8.87 -1.45
CA VAL A 78 0.80 -8.16 -2.48
C VAL A 78 -0.13 -7.90 -3.66
N ILE A 79 -0.03 -6.72 -4.26
CA ILE A 79 -0.82 -6.36 -5.43
C ILE A 79 0.08 -5.68 -6.46
N ASP A 80 -0.13 -5.98 -7.73
CA ASP A 80 0.53 -5.27 -8.83
C ASP A 80 -0.51 -4.85 -9.88
N LEU A 81 -0.05 -4.27 -10.98
CA LEU A 81 -0.97 -3.79 -12.02
C LEU A 81 -1.77 -4.93 -12.67
N ASP A 82 -1.20 -6.13 -12.72
CA ASP A 82 -1.87 -7.27 -13.35
C ASP A 82 -3.09 -7.73 -12.57
N ASN A 83 -3.07 -7.58 -11.24
CA ASN A 83 -4.19 -8.00 -10.41
C ASN A 83 -4.88 -6.84 -9.69
N ILE A 84 -4.75 -5.62 -10.22
CA ILE A 84 -5.38 -4.43 -9.63
C ILE A 84 -6.92 -4.57 -9.52
N ALA A 85 -7.52 -5.37 -10.40
CA ALA A 85 -8.96 -5.61 -10.38
C ALA A 85 -9.44 -6.26 -9.07
N ASP A 86 -8.55 -6.89 -8.31
CA ASP A 86 -8.91 -7.46 -7.01
C ASP A 86 -9.43 -6.40 -6.03
N LEU A 87 -9.04 -5.13 -6.22
CA LEU A 87 -9.53 -4.03 -5.38
C LEU A 87 -11.03 -3.78 -5.54
N THR A 88 -11.61 -4.17 -6.67
CA THR A 88 -13.03 -3.89 -6.95
C THR A 88 -13.98 -4.70 -6.06
N LYS A 89 -13.47 -5.70 -5.35
CA LYS A 89 -14.29 -6.44 -4.38
C LYS A 89 -14.65 -5.61 -3.15
N HIS A 90 -13.91 -4.54 -2.89
CA HIS A 90 -14.17 -3.66 -1.76
C HIS A 90 -15.21 -2.62 -2.15
N LYS A 91 -16.49 -2.94 -1.97
CA LYS A 91 -17.59 -2.13 -2.49
C LYS A 91 -17.91 -0.89 -1.67
N ASN A 92 -17.90 -1.01 -0.35
CA ASN A 92 -18.20 0.12 0.54
C ASN A 92 -16.92 0.54 1.26
N ALA A 93 -15.95 0.98 0.47
CA ALA A 93 -14.61 1.25 0.99
C ALA A 93 -14.06 2.57 0.45
N VAL A 94 -13.18 3.16 1.23
CA VAL A 94 -12.29 4.20 0.74
C VAL A 94 -10.93 3.54 0.48
N VAL A 95 -10.42 3.71 -0.71
CA VAL A 95 -9.14 3.13 -1.13
C VAL A 95 -8.12 4.26 -1.22
N VAL A 96 -7.07 4.16 -0.39
CA VAL A 96 -6.03 5.19 -0.32
C VAL A 96 -4.74 4.62 -0.89
N PHE A 97 -4.20 5.30 -1.90
CA PHE A 97 -2.94 4.94 -2.53
C PHE A 97 -1.82 5.79 -1.93
N MET A 98 -0.79 5.15 -1.40
CA MET A 98 0.31 5.85 -0.73
C MET A 98 1.65 5.35 -1.23
N GLY A 99 2.58 6.28 -1.41
CA GLY A 99 3.93 5.95 -1.82
C GLY A 99 4.53 7.03 -2.71
N ALA A 100 5.80 6.82 -3.04
CA ALA A 100 6.53 7.68 -3.96
C ALA A 100 7.07 6.80 -5.09
N GLY A 101 6.86 7.17 -6.32
CA GLY A 101 7.26 6.35 -7.46
C GLY A 101 6.14 6.32 -8.47
N ASP A 102 5.75 5.13 -8.94
CA ASP A 102 4.71 5.02 -9.94
C ASP A 102 3.33 4.65 -9.39
N ILE A 103 3.09 4.90 -8.10
CA ILE A 103 1.79 4.62 -7.47
C ILE A 103 0.61 5.27 -8.24
N PRO A 104 0.74 6.45 -8.87
CA PRO A 104 -0.34 7.00 -9.67
C PRO A 104 -0.82 6.08 -10.80
N LYS A 105 0.03 5.20 -11.32
CA LYS A 105 -0.38 4.23 -12.34
C LYS A 105 -1.39 3.22 -11.77
N TYR A 106 -1.21 2.84 -10.50
CA TYR A 106 -2.13 1.94 -9.81
C TYR A 106 -3.48 2.61 -9.59
N GLU A 107 -3.45 3.87 -9.16
CA GLU A 107 -4.66 4.65 -8.94
C GLU A 107 -5.44 4.82 -10.24
N ASP A 108 -4.76 5.18 -11.34
CA ASP A 108 -5.39 5.33 -12.64
C ASP A 108 -6.00 4.00 -13.13
N ALA A 109 -5.26 2.90 -12.98
CA ALA A 109 -5.75 1.59 -13.41
C ALA A 109 -6.99 1.17 -12.61
N TYR A 110 -7.01 1.47 -11.31
CA TYR A 110 -8.17 1.17 -10.46
C TYR A 110 -9.38 2.02 -10.87
N GLU A 111 -9.18 3.32 -11.08
CA GLU A 111 -10.26 4.22 -11.45
C GLU A 111 -10.94 3.80 -12.75
N LYS A 112 -10.18 3.29 -13.70
CA LYS A 112 -10.74 2.81 -14.99
C LYS A 112 -11.64 1.59 -14.84
N LEU A 113 -11.53 0.88 -13.72
CA LEU A 113 -12.35 -0.31 -13.44
C LEU A 113 -13.67 0.06 -12.74
N LEU A 114 -13.80 1.28 -12.29
CA LEU A 114 -15.01 1.75 -11.65
C LEU A 114 -15.97 2.33 -12.68
#